data_6634ced3cb9bf5dd4265733f981bbb5a
#
_entry.id   6634ced3cb9bf5dd4265733f981bbb5a
#
_cell.length_a   1.000
_cell.length_b   1.000
_cell.length_c   1.000
_cell.angle_alpha   90.00
_cell.angle_beta   90.00
_cell.angle_gamma   90.00
#
_symmetry.space_group_name_H-M   'P 1'
#
loop_
_entity.id
_entity.type
_entity.pdbx_description
1 polymer ?
#
loop_
_entity_poly.entity_id
_entity_poly.type
_entity_poly.pdbx_seq_one_letter_code
_entity_poly.pdbx_strand_id
1 'polypeptide(L)'
;TFALFLIAWVTGARWADNEGYLEKYNMELVWGRSFLMWRTDWGKNFIEKVSKKTIFWQRVGDVWVVTVFLIMIFMFLLLVWQATLAWQIPKSASVSPKMMIGLPGLNPVIPLWYGILALVIAMVVHEFSHGILSRVANVKVKALGLLMFFFPVGAFVEPDEEEMKSMKKWERMRLYAAGPGSNMVIAIIFSFLFSSVMVASLEPSSDGVLSASVVLDYGGEEAGLEPWMLITEVNDQVISNSEDFSNVMNETYAGQVVNVSVLNRGNPEEYQVTLSDKGSYYLKYYPDTYENWMSGKGFMGIAVVNPEIVADSLANPSSSGGSMLQYITLPFQKLQPFPEHFTALFTPTGLVGVIPDSIFWILANSFYWIFWLNLMVGLTNALPAVPLDGGFIFADGVTGMLGKVKSSMTAQRKEEIVDRLVSILAITVLFLIIWQIVGPRLVGTEPVTLNADIDASITKGWSTEVFEFDASGSEGAFVTYEWDFGDGNTAVGEKVEHNWSQGGLYFVVLTAKDAEDRQSVAFQEISI
;
A
#
# COMPACT_ATOMS: atom_id res chain seq x y z
N THR A 1 -24.41 -12.45 -14.18
CA THR A 1 -24.10 -13.72 -13.47
C THR A 1 -24.08 -13.52 -11.95
N PHE A 2 -23.34 -12.53 -11.41
CA PHE A 2 -23.25 -12.27 -9.96
C PHE A 2 -24.61 -11.86 -9.34
N ALA A 3 -25.35 -10.97 -9.99
CA ALA A 3 -26.69 -10.56 -9.54
C ALA A 3 -27.69 -11.72 -9.44
N LEU A 4 -27.65 -12.65 -10.39
CA LEU A 4 -28.48 -13.86 -10.35
C LEU A 4 -28.11 -14.77 -9.18
N PHE A 5 -26.81 -14.90 -8.89
CA PHE A 5 -26.33 -15.66 -7.75
C PHE A 5 -26.79 -15.02 -6.42
N LEU A 6 -26.73 -13.70 -6.29
CA LEU A 6 -27.21 -12.99 -5.11
C LEU A 6 -28.72 -13.16 -4.91
N ILE A 7 -29.49 -13.06 -6.00
CA ILE A 7 -30.94 -13.29 -5.95
C ILE A 7 -31.23 -14.74 -5.52
N ALA A 8 -30.52 -15.70 -6.09
CA ALA A 8 -30.68 -17.12 -5.72
C ALA A 8 -30.30 -17.38 -4.25
N TRP A 9 -29.22 -16.78 -3.75
CA TRP A 9 -28.84 -16.85 -2.34
C TRP A 9 -29.92 -16.30 -1.42
N VAL A 10 -30.35 -15.02 -1.65
CA VAL A 10 -31.35 -14.35 -0.79
C VAL A 10 -32.70 -15.06 -0.85
N THR A 11 -33.13 -15.50 -2.03
CA THR A 11 -34.41 -16.23 -2.18
C THR A 11 -34.33 -17.61 -1.54
N GLY A 12 -33.24 -18.36 -1.72
CA GLY A 12 -33.03 -19.66 -1.11
C GLY A 12 -32.96 -19.58 0.41
N ALA A 13 -32.23 -18.59 0.96
CA ALA A 13 -32.14 -18.38 2.41
C ALA A 13 -33.50 -18.02 3.03
N ARG A 14 -34.28 -17.15 2.37
CA ARG A 14 -35.65 -16.79 2.79
C ARG A 14 -36.62 -17.97 2.70
N TRP A 15 -36.49 -18.80 1.68
CA TRP A 15 -37.28 -20.01 1.56
C TRP A 15 -36.96 -20.97 2.69
N ALA A 16 -35.68 -21.23 2.98
CA ALA A 16 -35.26 -22.11 4.07
C ALA A 16 -35.70 -21.60 5.45
N ASP A 17 -35.74 -20.28 5.66
CA ASP A 17 -36.26 -19.65 6.87
C ASP A 17 -37.78 -19.88 7.03
N ASN A 18 -38.55 -19.64 5.96
CA ASN A 18 -40.01 -19.82 5.95
C ASN A 18 -40.43 -21.28 6.19
N GLU A 19 -39.63 -22.26 5.73
CA GLU A 19 -39.86 -23.70 5.94
C GLU A 19 -39.30 -24.20 7.30
N GLY A 20 -38.73 -23.30 8.13
CA GLY A 20 -38.19 -23.65 9.45
C GLY A 20 -36.87 -24.42 9.44
N TYR A 21 -36.24 -24.58 8.28
CA TYR A 21 -34.94 -25.27 8.18
C TYR A 21 -33.85 -24.56 8.95
N LEU A 22 -33.86 -23.22 8.97
CA LEU A 22 -32.80 -22.44 9.62
C LEU A 22 -32.83 -22.63 11.14
N GLU A 23 -33.99 -22.59 11.76
CA GLU A 23 -34.16 -22.75 13.20
C GLU A 23 -33.65 -24.12 13.67
N LYS A 24 -33.86 -25.18 12.89
CA LYS A 24 -33.38 -26.56 13.16
C LYS A 24 -31.86 -26.61 13.34
N TYR A 25 -31.10 -25.73 12.69
CA TYR A 25 -29.64 -25.67 12.75
C TYR A 25 -29.10 -24.48 13.54
N ASN A 26 -29.94 -23.88 14.40
CA ASN A 26 -29.59 -22.66 15.16
C ASN A 26 -29.13 -21.49 14.26
N MET A 27 -29.79 -21.35 13.12
CA MET A 27 -29.53 -20.30 12.15
C MET A 27 -30.72 -19.34 12.10
N GLU A 28 -30.47 -18.06 11.88
CA GLU A 28 -31.50 -17.06 11.68
C GLU A 28 -31.08 -16.04 10.62
N LEU A 29 -32.05 -15.44 9.94
CA LEU A 29 -31.79 -14.35 9.00
C LEU A 29 -31.81 -13.01 9.71
N VAL A 30 -30.74 -12.26 9.53
CA VAL A 30 -30.53 -10.90 10.09
C VAL A 30 -30.34 -9.87 9.00
N TRP A 31 -30.33 -8.57 9.37
CA TRP A 31 -30.09 -7.43 8.47
C TRP A 31 -30.92 -7.47 7.19
N GLY A 32 -32.23 -7.30 7.35
CA GLY A 32 -33.18 -7.29 6.23
C GLY A 32 -33.37 -8.64 5.55
N ARG A 33 -33.10 -9.73 6.28
CA ARG A 33 -33.24 -11.13 5.81
C ARG A 33 -32.30 -11.45 4.63
N SER A 34 -31.09 -10.89 4.66
CA SER A 34 -30.08 -11.11 3.61
C SER A 34 -28.83 -11.83 4.13
N PHE A 35 -28.57 -11.74 5.43
CA PHE A 35 -27.44 -12.41 6.08
C PHE A 35 -27.94 -13.53 6.96
N LEU A 36 -27.17 -14.63 6.96
CA LEU A 36 -27.42 -15.81 7.78
C LEU A 36 -26.53 -15.73 9.02
N MET A 37 -27.13 -15.71 10.20
CA MET A 37 -26.43 -15.80 11.48
C MET A 37 -26.54 -17.22 12.01
N TRP A 38 -25.41 -17.89 12.15
CA TRP A 38 -25.33 -19.25 12.72
C TRP A 38 -24.79 -19.16 14.13
N ARG A 39 -25.61 -19.57 15.11
CA ARG A 39 -25.21 -19.67 16.51
C ARG A 39 -24.75 -21.10 16.83
N THR A 40 -23.63 -21.20 17.57
CA THR A 40 -23.07 -22.47 18.00
C THR A 40 -22.51 -22.39 19.41
N ASP A 41 -22.54 -23.53 20.10
CA ASP A 41 -21.85 -23.71 21.37
C ASP A 41 -20.42 -24.24 21.21
N TRP A 42 -20.07 -24.56 19.97
CA TRP A 42 -18.72 -25.04 19.65
C TRP A 42 -17.69 -23.95 19.95
N GLY A 43 -16.65 -24.31 20.70
CA GLY A 43 -15.63 -23.35 21.15
C GLY A 43 -15.85 -22.82 22.58
N LYS A 44 -17.05 -22.88 23.19
CA LYS A 44 -17.27 -22.43 24.58
C LYS A 44 -16.35 -23.16 25.56
N ASN A 45 -16.24 -24.48 25.43
CA ASN A 45 -15.35 -25.29 26.29
C ASN A 45 -13.88 -24.90 26.12
N PHE A 46 -13.46 -24.52 24.93
CA PHE A 46 -12.11 -24.01 24.67
C PHE A 46 -11.90 -22.68 25.38
N ILE A 47 -12.81 -21.73 25.23
CA ILE A 47 -12.77 -20.42 25.91
C ILE A 47 -12.71 -20.62 27.43
N GLU A 48 -13.56 -21.49 27.99
CA GLU A 48 -13.54 -21.77 29.43
C GLU A 48 -12.23 -22.39 29.91
N LYS A 49 -11.66 -23.30 29.12
CA LYS A 49 -10.37 -23.93 29.45
C LYS A 49 -9.24 -22.93 29.45
N VAL A 50 -9.18 -22.05 28.44
CA VAL A 50 -8.12 -21.06 28.27
C VAL A 50 -8.24 -19.92 29.29
N SER A 51 -9.46 -19.49 29.62
CA SER A 51 -9.73 -18.41 30.57
C SER A 51 -9.38 -18.76 32.03
N LYS A 52 -9.16 -20.04 32.36
CA LYS A 52 -8.74 -20.48 33.71
C LYS A 52 -7.45 -19.83 34.20
N LYS A 53 -6.56 -19.41 33.29
CA LYS A 53 -5.34 -18.66 33.62
C LYS A 53 -5.66 -17.17 33.85
N THR A 54 -6.55 -16.87 34.78
CA THR A 54 -7.15 -15.55 34.98
C THR A 54 -6.10 -14.44 35.15
N ILE A 55 -5.11 -14.63 36.03
CA ILE A 55 -4.08 -13.61 36.31
C ILE A 55 -3.25 -13.31 35.04
N PHE A 56 -2.89 -14.33 34.26
CA PHE A 56 -2.18 -14.16 33.00
C PHE A 56 -2.98 -13.29 32.05
N TRP A 57 -4.25 -13.64 31.80
CA TRP A 57 -5.11 -12.91 30.88
C TRP A 57 -5.47 -11.51 31.34
N GLN A 58 -5.57 -11.28 32.66
CA GLN A 58 -5.73 -9.93 33.20
C GLN A 58 -4.54 -9.04 32.88
N ARG A 59 -3.30 -9.53 33.04
CA ARG A 59 -2.09 -8.78 32.67
C ARG A 59 -1.97 -8.54 31.18
N VAL A 60 -2.27 -9.55 30.38
CA VAL A 60 -2.32 -9.42 28.91
C VAL A 60 -3.36 -8.37 28.52
N GLY A 61 -4.56 -8.40 29.11
CA GLY A 61 -5.60 -7.40 28.89
C GLY A 61 -5.16 -5.98 29.30
N ASP A 62 -4.39 -5.83 30.39
CA ASP A 62 -3.83 -4.52 30.76
C ASP A 62 -2.87 -3.97 29.71
N VAL A 63 -1.98 -4.82 29.18
CA VAL A 63 -1.08 -4.44 28.08
C VAL A 63 -1.88 -4.08 26.84
N TRP A 64 -2.89 -4.87 26.48
CA TRP A 64 -3.74 -4.58 25.32
C TRP A 64 -4.51 -3.26 25.46
N VAL A 65 -5.06 -2.93 26.64
CA VAL A 65 -5.72 -1.63 26.85
C VAL A 65 -4.77 -0.48 26.54
N VAL A 66 -3.54 -0.54 27.05
CA VAL A 66 -2.53 0.52 26.82
C VAL A 66 -2.15 0.57 25.34
N THR A 67 -1.86 -0.59 24.73
CA THR A 67 -1.45 -0.68 23.33
C THR A 67 -2.54 -0.16 22.39
N VAL A 68 -3.79 -0.62 22.57
CA VAL A 68 -4.93 -0.20 21.73
C VAL A 68 -5.22 1.29 21.92
N PHE A 69 -5.06 1.82 23.13
CA PHE A 69 -5.21 3.26 23.37
C PHE A 69 -4.14 4.09 22.65
N LEU A 70 -2.88 3.64 22.64
CA LEU A 70 -1.82 4.30 21.89
C LEU A 70 -2.07 4.22 20.37
N ILE A 71 -2.48 3.05 19.87
CA ILE A 71 -2.88 2.86 18.46
C ILE A 71 -4.05 3.77 18.10
N MET A 72 -5.05 3.90 18.98
CA MET A 72 -6.21 4.79 18.80
C MET A 72 -5.77 6.23 18.54
N ILE A 73 -4.88 6.75 19.39
CA ILE A 73 -4.35 8.11 19.26
C ILE A 73 -3.58 8.23 17.94
N PHE A 74 -2.68 7.29 17.67
CA PHE A 74 -1.87 7.28 16.45
C PHE A 74 -2.76 7.27 15.19
N MET A 75 -3.73 6.36 15.11
CA MET A 75 -4.61 6.23 13.95
C MET A 75 -5.50 7.46 13.76
N PHE A 76 -6.00 8.05 14.84
CA PHE A 76 -6.77 9.29 14.75
C PHE A 76 -5.93 10.45 14.22
N LEU A 77 -4.72 10.63 14.75
CA LEU A 77 -3.79 11.65 14.28
C LEU A 77 -3.35 11.41 12.83
N LEU A 78 -3.14 10.15 12.44
CA LEU A 78 -2.82 9.78 11.07
C LEU A 78 -3.96 10.15 10.10
N LEU A 79 -5.22 9.86 10.46
CA LEU A 79 -6.37 10.25 9.64
C LEU A 79 -6.49 11.78 9.48
N VAL A 80 -6.27 12.52 10.57
CA VAL A 80 -6.27 13.99 10.53
C VAL A 80 -5.14 14.50 9.64
N TRP A 81 -3.93 13.97 9.80
CA TRP A 81 -2.78 14.35 8.98
C TRP A 81 -3.01 14.06 7.50
N GLN A 82 -3.46 12.85 7.16
CA GLN A 82 -3.81 12.50 5.78
C GLN A 82 -4.90 13.42 5.19
N ALA A 83 -5.88 13.81 5.99
CA ALA A 83 -6.93 14.73 5.55
C ALA A 83 -6.37 16.11 5.15
N THR A 84 -5.27 16.54 5.79
CA THR A 84 -4.59 17.80 5.44
C THR A 84 -3.77 17.72 4.14
N LEU A 85 -3.53 16.52 3.61
CA LEU A 85 -2.79 16.34 2.37
C LEU A 85 -3.70 16.26 1.13
N ALA A 86 -5.03 16.30 1.32
CA ALA A 86 -5.98 16.07 0.24
C ALA A 86 -5.81 17.03 -0.96
N TRP A 87 -5.39 18.28 -0.72
CA TRP A 87 -5.14 19.27 -1.77
C TRP A 87 -3.78 19.12 -2.47
N GLN A 88 -2.87 18.32 -1.94
CA GLN A 88 -1.60 18.01 -2.59
C GLN A 88 -1.69 16.79 -3.52
N ILE A 89 -2.76 16.00 -3.39
CA ILE A 89 -2.97 14.80 -4.18
C ILE A 89 -3.62 15.21 -5.52
N PRO A 90 -3.03 14.87 -6.67
CA PRO A 90 -3.65 15.11 -7.96
C PRO A 90 -5.02 14.41 -8.05
N LYS A 91 -6.01 15.07 -8.66
CA LYS A 91 -7.36 14.51 -8.82
C LYS A 91 -7.35 13.15 -9.53
N SER A 92 -6.44 12.97 -10.50
CA SER A 92 -6.20 11.71 -11.21
C SER A 92 -5.67 10.58 -10.33
N ALA A 93 -4.93 10.90 -9.26
CA ALA A 93 -4.36 9.95 -8.31
C ALA A 93 -5.29 9.58 -7.15
N SER A 94 -6.56 10.03 -7.18
CA SER A 94 -7.52 9.76 -6.12
C SER A 94 -7.85 8.27 -5.97
N VAL A 95 -7.81 7.78 -4.73
CA VAL A 95 -8.03 6.35 -4.40
C VAL A 95 -9.44 5.89 -4.81
N SER A 96 -9.54 4.71 -5.43
CA SER A 96 -10.84 4.11 -5.75
C SER A 96 -11.60 3.73 -4.47
N PRO A 97 -12.90 4.02 -4.36
CA PRO A 97 -13.71 3.60 -3.21
C PRO A 97 -13.68 2.09 -2.94
N LYS A 98 -13.47 1.26 -3.97
CA LYS A 98 -13.35 -0.20 -3.85
C LYS A 98 -12.13 -0.63 -3.01
N MET A 99 -11.06 0.17 -3.00
CA MET A 99 -9.85 -0.12 -2.20
C MET A 99 -10.06 0.07 -0.70
N MET A 100 -11.11 0.82 -0.30
CA MET A 100 -11.47 1.01 1.11
C MET A 100 -12.30 -0.14 1.70
N ILE A 101 -12.82 -1.02 0.85
CA ILE A 101 -13.61 -2.17 1.29
C ILE A 101 -12.66 -3.31 1.63
N GLY A 102 -12.55 -3.69 2.91
CA GLY A 102 -11.67 -4.76 3.38
C GLY A 102 -12.14 -6.18 3.02
N LEU A 103 -12.98 -6.35 1.99
CA LEU A 103 -13.54 -7.65 1.61
C LEU A 103 -12.81 -8.24 0.41
N PRO A 104 -12.27 -9.47 0.54
CA PRO A 104 -11.66 -10.19 -0.56
C PRO A 104 -12.61 -10.34 -1.76
N GLY A 105 -12.08 -10.14 -2.97
CA GLY A 105 -12.85 -10.21 -4.21
C GLY A 105 -13.65 -8.94 -4.58
N LEU A 106 -13.91 -8.02 -3.64
CA LEU A 106 -14.42 -6.68 -3.91
C LEU A 106 -13.30 -5.65 -3.94
N ASN A 107 -12.34 -5.79 -3.05
CA ASN A 107 -11.11 -5.01 -3.07
C ASN A 107 -10.14 -5.60 -4.10
N PRO A 108 -9.72 -4.84 -5.13
CA PRO A 108 -8.83 -5.36 -6.16
C PRO A 108 -7.41 -5.64 -5.65
N VAL A 109 -7.06 -5.12 -4.47
CA VAL A 109 -5.75 -5.30 -3.84
C VAL A 109 -5.66 -6.63 -3.09
N ILE A 110 -6.79 -7.13 -2.53
CA ILE A 110 -6.80 -8.31 -1.67
C ILE A 110 -7.09 -9.57 -2.51
N PRO A 111 -6.13 -10.51 -2.65
CA PRO A 111 -6.35 -11.75 -3.37
C PRO A 111 -7.46 -12.58 -2.70
N LEU A 112 -8.35 -13.16 -3.51
CA LEU A 112 -9.57 -13.79 -3.00
C LEU A 112 -9.29 -14.88 -1.95
N TRP A 113 -8.48 -15.86 -2.27
CA TRP A 113 -8.27 -17.02 -1.41
C TRP A 113 -7.42 -16.73 -0.18
N TYR A 114 -6.29 -16.03 -0.34
CA TYR A 114 -5.45 -15.59 0.77
C TYR A 114 -6.21 -14.62 1.67
N GLY A 115 -6.98 -13.72 1.07
CA GLY A 115 -7.79 -12.77 1.80
C GLY A 115 -8.90 -13.43 2.62
N ILE A 116 -9.61 -14.44 2.08
CA ILE A 116 -10.62 -15.19 2.84
C ILE A 116 -9.97 -15.93 4.01
N LEU A 117 -8.86 -16.64 3.78
CA LEU A 117 -8.12 -17.34 4.84
C LEU A 117 -7.71 -16.37 5.96
N ALA A 118 -7.08 -15.28 5.59
CA ALA A 118 -6.57 -14.30 6.54
C ALA A 118 -7.69 -13.58 7.30
N LEU A 119 -8.80 -13.24 6.63
CA LEU A 119 -9.95 -12.60 7.25
C LEU A 119 -10.64 -13.54 8.25
N VAL A 120 -10.80 -14.83 7.91
CA VAL A 120 -11.37 -15.82 8.83
C VAL A 120 -10.49 -15.97 10.07
N ILE A 121 -9.17 -16.06 9.92
CA ILE A 121 -8.24 -16.11 11.06
C ILE A 121 -8.35 -14.84 11.90
N ALA A 122 -8.34 -13.67 11.27
CA ALA A 122 -8.45 -12.38 11.97
C ALA A 122 -9.73 -12.29 12.79
N MET A 123 -10.87 -12.64 12.22
CA MET A 123 -12.17 -12.61 12.90
C MET A 123 -12.25 -13.62 14.04
N VAL A 124 -11.83 -14.88 13.80
CA VAL A 124 -11.90 -15.92 14.82
C VAL A 124 -11.02 -15.57 16.02
N VAL A 125 -9.79 -15.12 15.80
CA VAL A 125 -8.89 -14.74 16.90
C VAL A 125 -9.44 -13.53 17.65
N HIS A 126 -9.97 -12.53 16.95
CA HIS A 126 -10.59 -11.34 17.51
C HIS A 126 -11.74 -11.70 18.47
N GLU A 127 -12.72 -12.46 17.96
CA GLU A 127 -13.91 -12.81 18.72
C GLU A 127 -13.62 -13.77 19.88
N PHE A 128 -12.75 -14.78 19.65
CA PHE A 128 -12.37 -15.69 20.74
C PHE A 128 -11.68 -14.94 21.89
N SER A 129 -10.91 -13.90 21.59
CA SER A 129 -10.24 -13.08 22.60
C SER A 129 -11.22 -12.28 23.44
N HIS A 130 -12.29 -11.73 22.84
CA HIS A 130 -13.42 -11.15 23.58
C HIS A 130 -14.06 -12.19 24.50
N GLY A 131 -14.32 -13.42 23.99
CA GLY A 131 -14.86 -14.50 24.78
C GLY A 131 -13.99 -14.89 25.96
N ILE A 132 -12.67 -15.00 25.77
CA ILE A 132 -11.71 -15.31 26.84
C ILE A 132 -11.74 -14.26 27.93
N LEU A 133 -11.63 -12.97 27.57
CA LEU A 133 -11.63 -11.85 28.54
C LEU A 133 -12.99 -11.67 29.22
N SER A 134 -14.11 -12.00 28.54
CA SER A 134 -15.44 -12.07 29.17
C SER A 134 -15.45 -13.10 30.31
N ARG A 135 -14.97 -14.31 30.06
CA ARG A 135 -14.91 -15.37 31.08
C ARG A 135 -13.93 -15.05 32.20
N VAL A 136 -12.80 -14.41 31.89
CA VAL A 136 -11.83 -13.91 32.90
C VAL A 136 -12.48 -12.89 33.87
N ALA A 137 -13.41 -12.09 33.35
CA ALA A 137 -14.18 -11.14 34.11
C ALA A 137 -15.47 -11.73 34.75
N ASN A 138 -15.66 -13.06 34.65
CA ASN A 138 -16.84 -13.79 35.12
C ASN A 138 -18.15 -13.45 34.37
N VAL A 139 -18.07 -12.89 33.19
CA VAL A 139 -19.22 -12.67 32.29
C VAL A 139 -19.49 -13.93 31.49
N LYS A 140 -20.75 -14.34 31.40
CA LYS A 140 -21.15 -15.51 30.64
C LYS A 140 -21.11 -15.21 29.14
N VAL A 141 -20.66 -16.18 28.36
CA VAL A 141 -20.76 -16.18 26.89
C VAL A 141 -22.04 -16.94 26.53
N LYS A 142 -23.06 -16.24 26.02
CA LYS A 142 -24.35 -16.80 25.62
C LYS A 142 -24.23 -17.66 24.36
N ALA A 143 -23.56 -17.13 23.35
CA ALA A 143 -23.37 -17.80 22.07
C ALA A 143 -22.05 -17.39 21.42
N LEU A 144 -21.61 -18.22 20.50
CA LEU A 144 -20.59 -17.95 19.50
C LEU A 144 -21.24 -18.13 18.14
N GLY A 145 -20.73 -17.49 17.12
CA GLY A 145 -21.31 -17.72 15.81
C GLY A 145 -20.55 -17.10 14.66
N LEU A 146 -21.08 -17.38 13.49
CA LEU A 146 -20.61 -16.83 12.23
C LEU A 146 -21.74 -16.07 11.56
N LEU A 147 -21.40 -14.92 11.04
CA LEU A 147 -22.24 -14.16 10.13
C LEU A 147 -21.82 -14.52 8.71
N MET A 148 -22.76 -15.05 7.93
CA MET A 148 -22.54 -15.52 6.58
C MET A 148 -23.43 -14.76 5.60
N PHE A 149 -22.85 -14.36 4.49
CA PHE A 149 -23.61 -13.99 3.30
C PHE A 149 -23.68 -15.21 2.39
N PHE A 150 -22.78 -15.42 1.47
CA PHE A 150 -22.53 -16.72 0.81
C PHE A 150 -21.18 -17.32 1.23
N PHE A 151 -20.37 -16.55 1.93
CA PHE A 151 -19.17 -16.97 2.64
C PHE A 151 -19.17 -16.31 4.04
N PRO A 152 -18.34 -16.74 4.98
CA PRO A 152 -18.22 -16.08 6.26
C PRO A 152 -17.73 -14.64 6.11
N VAL A 153 -18.55 -13.67 6.54
CA VAL A 153 -18.23 -12.23 6.50
C VAL A 153 -17.96 -11.65 7.88
N GLY A 154 -18.27 -12.40 8.93
CA GLY A 154 -18.04 -12.05 10.32
C GLY A 154 -18.09 -13.25 11.24
N ALA A 155 -17.43 -13.12 12.39
CA ALA A 155 -17.66 -13.98 13.53
C ALA A 155 -18.20 -13.09 14.66
N PHE A 156 -18.79 -13.70 15.69
CA PHE A 156 -19.22 -12.98 16.87
C PHE A 156 -19.15 -13.85 18.11
N VAL A 157 -18.89 -13.22 19.24
CA VAL A 157 -19.08 -13.75 20.57
C VAL A 157 -20.10 -12.87 21.26
N GLU A 158 -21.11 -13.49 21.86
CA GLU A 158 -22.21 -12.80 22.54
C GLU A 158 -22.04 -12.91 24.07
N PRO A 159 -21.38 -11.94 24.75
CA PRO A 159 -21.34 -11.87 26.19
C PRO A 159 -22.73 -11.50 26.75
N ASP A 160 -22.98 -11.81 28.00
CA ASP A 160 -24.20 -11.35 28.67
C ASP A 160 -24.13 -9.83 28.88
N GLU A 161 -25.04 -9.10 28.26
CA GLU A 161 -25.05 -7.62 28.28
C GLU A 161 -25.30 -7.05 29.66
N GLU A 162 -26.14 -7.69 30.49
CA GLU A 162 -26.46 -7.19 31.83
C GLU A 162 -25.27 -7.39 32.78
N GLU A 163 -24.64 -8.58 32.71
CA GLU A 163 -23.41 -8.85 33.44
C GLU A 163 -22.30 -7.88 32.99
N MET A 164 -22.20 -7.59 31.69
CA MET A 164 -21.23 -6.66 31.11
C MET A 164 -21.43 -5.23 31.60
N LYS A 165 -22.68 -4.75 31.69
CA LYS A 165 -23.00 -3.41 32.22
C LYS A 165 -22.59 -3.25 33.67
N SER A 166 -22.62 -4.34 34.43
CA SER A 166 -22.25 -4.35 35.86
C SER A 166 -20.75 -4.39 36.13
N MET A 167 -19.91 -4.63 35.08
CA MET A 167 -18.45 -4.73 35.20
C MET A 167 -17.81 -3.41 35.63
N LYS A 168 -16.65 -3.52 36.31
CA LYS A 168 -15.77 -2.36 36.49
C LYS A 168 -15.26 -1.87 35.13
N LYS A 169 -15.17 -0.56 34.94
CA LYS A 169 -14.76 0.06 33.69
C LYS A 169 -13.45 -0.50 33.14
N TRP A 170 -12.46 -0.70 34.00
CA TRP A 170 -11.16 -1.23 33.57
C TRP A 170 -11.24 -2.69 33.05
N GLU A 171 -12.07 -3.51 33.67
CA GLU A 171 -12.33 -4.88 33.25
C GLU A 171 -13.05 -4.90 31.89
N ARG A 172 -14.00 -3.97 31.69
CA ARG A 172 -14.71 -3.80 30.42
C ARG A 172 -13.78 -3.28 29.31
N MET A 173 -12.87 -2.33 29.62
CA MET A 173 -11.84 -1.88 28.68
C MET A 173 -10.90 -3.03 28.27
N ARG A 174 -10.51 -3.93 29.18
CA ARG A 174 -9.76 -5.14 28.83
C ARG A 174 -10.52 -6.02 27.83
N LEU A 175 -11.84 -6.16 28.05
CA LEU A 175 -12.68 -6.94 27.14
C LEU A 175 -12.70 -6.32 25.74
N TYR A 176 -12.95 -5.04 25.61
CA TYR A 176 -12.94 -4.36 24.31
C TYR A 176 -11.55 -4.34 23.65
N ALA A 177 -10.48 -4.25 24.42
CA ALA A 177 -9.12 -4.28 23.89
C ALA A 177 -8.67 -5.69 23.43
N ALA A 178 -9.42 -6.74 23.79
CA ALA A 178 -9.04 -8.11 23.50
C ALA A 178 -8.99 -8.42 22.01
N GLY A 179 -9.97 -8.01 21.23
CA GLY A 179 -10.03 -8.20 19.80
C GLY A 179 -8.87 -7.53 19.07
N PRO A 180 -8.79 -6.18 19.10
CA PRO A 180 -7.69 -5.47 18.43
C PRO A 180 -6.31 -5.90 18.95
N GLY A 181 -6.15 -6.11 20.27
CA GLY A 181 -4.90 -6.53 20.87
C GLY A 181 -4.42 -7.90 20.39
N SER A 182 -5.32 -8.86 20.29
CA SER A 182 -4.99 -10.20 19.76
C SER A 182 -4.63 -10.17 18.28
N ASN A 183 -5.32 -9.35 17.49
CA ASN A 183 -4.97 -9.18 16.08
C ASN A 183 -3.56 -8.59 15.91
N MET A 184 -3.14 -7.63 16.76
CA MET A 184 -1.77 -7.14 16.75
C MET A 184 -0.75 -8.25 17.06
N VAL A 185 -1.04 -9.12 18.02
CA VAL A 185 -0.16 -10.25 18.35
C VAL A 185 -0.04 -11.22 17.16
N ILE A 186 -1.16 -11.57 16.52
CA ILE A 186 -1.13 -12.42 15.32
C ILE A 186 -0.39 -11.73 14.18
N ALA A 187 -0.60 -10.44 13.96
CA ALA A 187 0.15 -9.68 12.97
C ALA A 187 1.66 -9.77 13.21
N ILE A 188 2.12 -9.56 14.44
CA ILE A 188 3.56 -9.66 14.78
C ILE A 188 4.09 -11.08 14.52
N ILE A 189 3.36 -12.12 14.95
CA ILE A 189 3.79 -13.51 14.78
C ILE A 189 3.91 -13.84 13.28
N PHE A 190 2.92 -13.51 12.47
CA PHE A 190 2.91 -13.84 11.05
C PHE A 190 3.86 -12.94 10.24
N SER A 191 4.08 -11.69 10.65
CA SER A 191 5.17 -10.86 10.11
C SER A 191 6.54 -11.51 10.35
N PHE A 192 6.80 -12.01 11.57
CA PHE A 192 8.03 -12.72 11.88
C PHE A 192 8.17 -14.01 11.04
N LEU A 193 7.11 -14.83 10.95
CA LEU A 193 7.13 -16.04 10.13
C LEU A 193 7.40 -15.73 8.66
N PHE A 194 6.76 -14.70 8.12
CA PHE A 194 6.98 -14.28 6.75
C PHE A 194 8.39 -13.75 6.53
N SER A 195 8.81 -12.74 7.28
CA SER A 195 10.08 -12.05 7.05
C SER A 195 11.29 -12.88 7.48
N SER A 196 11.32 -13.32 8.75
CA SER A 196 12.51 -13.94 9.33
C SER A 196 12.63 -15.44 9.08
N VAL A 197 11.53 -16.11 8.67
CA VAL A 197 11.57 -17.55 8.36
C VAL A 197 11.48 -17.81 6.86
N MET A 198 10.48 -17.22 6.17
CA MET A 198 10.30 -17.50 4.74
C MET A 198 11.24 -16.65 3.88
N VAL A 199 11.17 -15.33 4.00
CA VAL A 199 11.95 -14.43 3.12
C VAL A 199 13.45 -14.50 3.41
N ALA A 200 13.84 -14.58 4.66
CA ALA A 200 15.26 -14.71 5.03
C ALA A 200 15.93 -16.02 4.57
N SER A 201 15.15 -16.98 4.05
CA SER A 201 15.67 -18.22 3.47
C SER A 201 15.79 -18.16 1.94
N LEU A 202 15.44 -17.04 1.31
CA LEU A 202 15.49 -16.88 -0.14
C LEU A 202 16.89 -16.51 -0.60
N GLU A 203 17.39 -17.22 -1.60
CA GLU A 203 18.59 -16.87 -2.35
C GLU A 203 18.22 -16.63 -3.81
N PRO A 204 18.82 -15.64 -4.50
CA PRO A 204 18.62 -15.45 -5.94
C PRO A 204 18.95 -16.73 -6.71
N SER A 205 18.11 -17.07 -7.69
CA SER A 205 18.29 -18.25 -8.54
C SER A 205 19.40 -18.06 -9.56
N SER A 206 19.76 -16.81 -9.89
CA SER A 206 20.79 -16.43 -10.83
C SER A 206 21.32 -15.05 -10.48
N ASP A 207 22.58 -14.78 -10.85
CA ASP A 207 23.16 -13.44 -10.80
C ASP A 207 22.48 -12.53 -11.82
N GLY A 208 22.44 -11.23 -11.54
CA GLY A 208 21.85 -10.23 -12.43
C GLY A 208 21.25 -9.05 -11.69
N VAL A 209 20.56 -8.19 -12.41
CA VAL A 209 19.81 -7.06 -11.85
C VAL A 209 18.34 -7.11 -12.27
N LEU A 210 17.47 -6.81 -11.34
CA LEU A 210 16.03 -6.71 -11.58
C LEU A 210 15.68 -5.36 -12.20
N SER A 211 14.87 -5.35 -13.25
CA SER A 211 14.21 -4.15 -13.73
C SER A 211 13.11 -3.75 -12.73
N ALA A 212 13.43 -2.84 -11.79
CA ALA A 212 12.48 -2.41 -10.75
C ALA A 212 11.33 -1.57 -11.34
N SER A 213 11.61 -0.79 -12.37
CA SER A 213 10.62 -0.04 -13.14
C SER A 213 11.11 0.18 -14.58
N VAL A 214 10.17 0.34 -15.49
CA VAL A 214 10.41 0.69 -16.88
C VAL A 214 9.72 2.02 -17.17
N VAL A 215 10.47 2.95 -17.76
CA VAL A 215 9.98 4.30 -18.07
C VAL A 215 9.30 4.26 -19.43
N LEU A 216 8.09 4.80 -19.52
CA LEU A 216 7.31 4.89 -20.76
C LEU A 216 8.02 5.80 -21.78
N ASP A 217 7.86 5.48 -23.05
CA ASP A 217 8.44 6.21 -24.20
C ASP A 217 9.99 6.20 -24.24
N TYR A 218 10.61 5.16 -23.63
CA TYR A 218 12.06 4.95 -23.68
C TYR A 218 12.40 3.55 -24.21
N GLY A 219 13.63 3.37 -24.67
CA GLY A 219 14.08 2.19 -25.41
C GLY A 219 13.79 0.84 -24.75
N GLY A 220 13.81 0.74 -23.42
CA GLY A 220 13.47 -0.49 -22.71
C GLY A 220 11.99 -0.84 -22.83
N GLU A 221 11.09 0.14 -22.69
CA GLU A 221 9.65 -0.08 -22.86
C GLU A 221 9.31 -0.38 -24.32
N GLU A 222 9.86 0.38 -25.26
CA GLU A 222 9.65 0.18 -26.69
C GLU A 222 10.12 -1.20 -27.16
N ALA A 223 11.19 -1.74 -26.56
CA ALA A 223 11.68 -3.09 -26.82
C ALA A 223 10.83 -4.19 -26.15
N GLY A 224 9.94 -3.84 -25.23
CA GLY A 224 9.07 -4.78 -24.50
C GLY A 224 9.65 -5.29 -23.19
N LEU A 225 10.64 -4.60 -22.59
CA LEU A 225 11.08 -4.92 -21.24
C LEU A 225 9.98 -4.59 -20.23
N GLU A 226 9.78 -5.49 -19.30
CA GLU A 226 8.76 -5.36 -18.24
C GLU A 226 9.43 -5.26 -16.86
N PRO A 227 8.76 -4.66 -15.86
CA PRO A 227 9.21 -4.73 -14.47
C PRO A 227 9.36 -6.18 -13.99
N TRP A 228 10.39 -6.42 -13.18
CA TRP A 228 10.74 -7.72 -12.59
C TRP A 228 11.38 -8.75 -13.54
N MET A 229 11.78 -8.38 -14.71
CA MET A 229 12.72 -9.17 -15.51
C MET A 229 14.12 -9.09 -14.88
N LEU A 230 14.84 -10.21 -14.82
CA LEU A 230 16.23 -10.26 -14.36
C LEU A 230 17.15 -10.12 -15.58
N ILE A 231 17.89 -9.03 -15.66
CA ILE A 231 18.88 -8.79 -16.71
C ILE A 231 20.16 -9.50 -16.30
N THR A 232 20.63 -10.40 -17.15
CA THR A 232 21.82 -11.23 -16.92
C THR A 232 22.99 -10.85 -17.81
N GLU A 233 22.73 -10.25 -19.01
CA GLU A 233 23.77 -9.81 -19.92
C GLU A 233 23.31 -8.57 -20.72
N VAL A 234 24.28 -7.71 -21.06
CA VAL A 234 24.11 -6.58 -22.00
C VAL A 234 25.29 -6.61 -22.96
N ASN A 235 25.02 -6.74 -24.29
CA ASN A 235 26.06 -6.89 -25.34
C ASN A 235 27.09 -7.96 -25.01
N ASP A 236 26.67 -9.17 -24.68
CA ASP A 236 27.51 -10.31 -24.29
C ASP A 236 28.40 -10.08 -23.05
N GLN A 237 28.17 -8.96 -22.31
CA GLN A 237 28.83 -8.72 -21.05
C GLN A 237 27.91 -9.17 -19.89
N VAL A 238 28.43 -10.08 -19.06
CA VAL A 238 27.71 -10.64 -17.93
C VAL A 238 27.44 -9.54 -16.89
N ILE A 239 26.21 -9.46 -16.43
CA ILE A 239 25.76 -8.55 -15.38
C ILE A 239 25.48 -9.37 -14.13
N SER A 240 26.28 -9.18 -13.08
CA SER A 240 26.06 -9.85 -11.80
C SER A 240 25.36 -8.96 -10.77
N ASN A 241 25.48 -7.64 -10.90
CA ASN A 241 24.94 -6.66 -9.96
C ASN A 241 24.72 -5.29 -10.62
N SER A 242 24.18 -4.34 -9.87
CA SER A 242 23.89 -2.98 -10.39
C SER A 242 25.14 -2.17 -10.74
N GLU A 243 26.29 -2.48 -10.17
CA GLU A 243 27.57 -1.83 -10.51
C GLU A 243 28.04 -2.29 -11.89
N ASP A 244 27.99 -3.62 -12.18
CA ASP A 244 28.31 -4.15 -13.50
C ASP A 244 27.40 -3.55 -14.58
N PHE A 245 26.08 -3.52 -14.32
CA PHE A 245 25.13 -2.89 -15.22
C PHE A 245 25.46 -1.41 -15.50
N SER A 246 25.77 -0.66 -14.45
CA SER A 246 26.14 0.75 -14.58
C SER A 246 27.43 0.94 -15.39
N ASN A 247 28.43 0.09 -15.16
CA ASN A 247 29.69 0.14 -15.89
C ASN A 247 29.50 -0.11 -17.38
N VAL A 248 28.73 -1.14 -17.74
CA VAL A 248 28.42 -1.46 -19.14
C VAL A 248 27.63 -0.31 -19.79
N MET A 249 26.59 0.21 -19.10
CA MET A 249 25.78 1.30 -19.64
C MET A 249 26.54 2.61 -19.80
N ASN A 250 27.54 2.89 -18.96
CA ASN A 250 28.37 4.09 -19.08
C ASN A 250 29.30 4.07 -20.32
N GLU A 251 29.55 2.90 -20.90
CA GLU A 251 30.31 2.75 -22.17
C GLU A 251 29.44 2.91 -23.39
N THR A 252 28.10 2.94 -23.24
CA THR A 252 27.15 3.07 -24.35
C THR A 252 26.84 4.53 -24.70
N TYR A 253 26.24 4.76 -25.85
CA TYR A 253 25.82 6.07 -26.34
C TYR A 253 24.35 6.08 -26.81
N ALA A 254 23.76 7.25 -26.85
CA ALA A 254 22.40 7.46 -27.33
C ALA A 254 22.25 6.99 -28.79
N GLY A 255 21.14 6.31 -29.10
CA GLY A 255 20.88 5.71 -30.43
C GLY A 255 21.59 4.38 -30.70
N GLN A 256 22.44 3.90 -29.78
CA GLN A 256 23.04 2.58 -29.88
C GLN A 256 21.98 1.50 -29.66
N VAL A 257 22.02 0.44 -30.49
CA VAL A 257 21.24 -0.77 -30.26
C VAL A 257 22.08 -1.74 -29.43
N VAL A 258 21.54 -2.20 -28.32
CA VAL A 258 22.17 -3.19 -27.43
C VAL A 258 21.32 -4.46 -27.37
N ASN A 259 21.98 -5.62 -27.30
CA ASN A 259 21.31 -6.88 -26.99
C ASN A 259 21.24 -7.07 -25.48
N VAL A 260 20.06 -7.37 -24.95
CA VAL A 260 19.82 -7.57 -23.52
C VAL A 260 19.26 -8.97 -23.31
N SER A 261 20.02 -9.82 -22.59
CA SER A 261 19.55 -11.13 -22.17
C SER A 261 18.89 -11.02 -20.79
N VAL A 262 17.69 -11.56 -20.68
CA VAL A 262 16.90 -11.52 -19.44
C VAL A 262 16.34 -12.89 -19.09
N LEU A 263 16.07 -13.09 -17.80
CA LEU A 263 15.19 -14.15 -17.35
C LEU A 263 13.81 -13.54 -17.05
N ASN A 264 12.83 -13.89 -17.88
CA ASN A 264 11.43 -13.53 -17.68
C ASN A 264 10.68 -14.74 -17.12
N ARG A 265 10.27 -14.66 -15.84
CA ARG A 265 9.64 -15.78 -15.11
C ARG A 265 10.49 -17.07 -15.16
N GLY A 266 11.82 -16.91 -15.08
CA GLY A 266 12.78 -18.01 -15.17
C GLY A 266 13.07 -18.52 -16.57
N ASN A 267 12.42 -17.99 -17.62
CA ASN A 267 12.71 -18.34 -19.02
C ASN A 267 13.68 -17.35 -19.61
N PRO A 268 14.73 -17.80 -20.32
CA PRO A 268 15.65 -16.91 -21.02
C PRO A 268 14.98 -16.27 -22.23
N GLU A 269 15.09 -14.97 -22.36
CA GLU A 269 14.60 -14.17 -23.49
C GLU A 269 15.66 -13.13 -23.85
N GLU A 270 15.68 -12.71 -25.12
CA GLU A 270 16.60 -11.70 -25.67
C GLU A 270 15.82 -10.53 -26.27
N TYR A 271 16.27 -9.33 -25.97
CA TYR A 271 15.67 -8.08 -26.44
C TYR A 271 16.74 -7.22 -27.15
N GLN A 272 16.34 -6.57 -28.23
CA GLN A 272 17.14 -5.52 -28.86
C GLN A 272 16.59 -4.17 -28.44
N VAL A 273 17.37 -3.43 -27.66
CA VAL A 273 16.98 -2.15 -27.09
C VAL A 273 17.75 -1.02 -27.78
N THR A 274 17.04 -0.09 -28.40
CA THR A 274 17.63 1.17 -28.87
C THR A 274 17.73 2.13 -27.70
N LEU A 275 18.93 2.52 -27.34
CA LEU A 275 19.17 3.36 -26.16
C LEU A 275 18.77 4.82 -26.44
N SER A 276 18.01 5.41 -25.53
CA SER A 276 17.69 6.84 -25.50
C SER A 276 18.87 7.66 -24.94
N ASP A 277 18.78 8.98 -24.96
CA ASP A 277 19.77 9.86 -24.35
C ASP A 277 19.56 10.01 -22.84
N LYS A 278 20.58 9.69 -22.05
CA LYS A 278 20.54 9.80 -20.57
C LYS A 278 20.41 11.25 -20.12
N GLY A 279 21.11 12.16 -20.79
CA GLY A 279 21.07 13.58 -20.46
C GLY A 279 19.67 14.15 -20.65
N SER A 280 19.02 13.81 -21.76
CA SER A 280 17.63 14.20 -22.05
C SER A 280 16.64 13.76 -20.96
N TYR A 281 16.79 12.51 -20.48
CA TYR A 281 15.95 12.00 -19.40
C TYR A 281 16.15 12.78 -18.10
N TYR A 282 17.40 13.00 -17.68
CA TYR A 282 17.69 13.71 -16.44
C TYR A 282 17.31 15.20 -16.51
N LEU A 283 17.53 15.86 -17.64
CA LEU A 283 17.08 17.24 -17.87
C LEU A 283 15.55 17.35 -17.75
N LYS A 284 14.82 16.39 -18.30
CA LYS A 284 13.35 16.41 -18.31
C LYS A 284 12.75 16.13 -16.93
N TYR A 285 13.29 15.17 -16.18
CA TYR A 285 12.64 14.66 -14.96
C TYR A 285 13.39 15.00 -13.67
N TYR A 286 14.71 15.28 -13.76
CA TYR A 286 15.60 15.49 -12.61
C TYR A 286 16.66 16.56 -12.91
N PRO A 287 16.25 17.77 -13.29
CA PRO A 287 17.19 18.80 -13.77
C PRO A 287 18.26 19.18 -12.74
N ASP A 288 17.91 19.14 -11.44
CA ASP A 288 18.85 19.41 -10.34
C ASP A 288 19.99 18.36 -10.21
N THR A 289 19.81 17.19 -10.79
CA THR A 289 20.79 16.10 -10.74
C THR A 289 21.49 15.85 -12.10
N TYR A 290 21.14 16.65 -13.11
CA TYR A 290 21.78 16.58 -14.41
C TYR A 290 23.24 17.04 -14.34
N GLU A 291 24.11 16.28 -15.00
CA GLU A 291 25.51 16.63 -15.20
C GLU A 291 25.87 16.47 -16.69
N ASN A 292 26.70 17.38 -17.24
CA ASN A 292 27.02 17.43 -18.66
C ASN A 292 27.58 16.11 -19.26
N TRP A 293 28.22 15.26 -18.42
CA TRP A 293 28.73 13.96 -18.88
C TRP A 293 27.60 12.96 -19.23
N MET A 294 26.36 13.20 -18.81
CA MET A 294 25.20 12.36 -19.09
C MET A 294 24.70 12.55 -20.53
N SER A 295 24.99 13.70 -21.14
CA SER A 295 24.57 14.00 -22.50
C SER A 295 25.26 13.05 -23.50
N GLY A 296 24.51 12.52 -24.45
CA GLY A 296 24.99 11.55 -25.44
C GLY A 296 25.24 10.14 -24.89
N LYS A 297 25.08 9.91 -23.57
CA LYS A 297 25.18 8.55 -22.98
C LYS A 297 23.92 7.75 -23.21
N GLY A 298 24.10 6.45 -23.42
CA GLY A 298 22.98 5.53 -23.58
C GLY A 298 22.13 5.40 -22.31
N PHE A 299 20.82 5.39 -22.47
CA PHE A 299 19.86 5.20 -21.41
C PHE A 299 18.77 4.19 -21.82
N MET A 300 18.67 3.10 -21.10
CA MET A 300 17.71 2.04 -21.40
C MET A 300 16.27 2.40 -20.95
N GLY A 301 16.11 3.40 -20.08
CA GLY A 301 14.80 3.75 -19.55
C GLY A 301 14.31 2.79 -18.46
N ILE A 302 15.21 2.18 -17.70
CA ILE A 302 14.86 1.27 -16.59
C ILE A 302 15.59 1.68 -15.32
N ALA A 303 14.93 1.46 -14.17
CA ALA A 303 15.59 1.45 -12.88
C ALA A 303 15.95 0.02 -12.50
N VAL A 304 17.18 -0.21 -12.06
CA VAL A 304 17.65 -1.53 -11.67
C VAL A 304 17.91 -1.65 -10.17
N VAL A 305 17.73 -2.85 -9.63
CA VAL A 305 17.99 -3.18 -8.23
C VAL A 305 18.56 -4.60 -8.13
N ASN A 306 19.48 -4.82 -7.19
CA ASN A 306 19.97 -6.17 -6.93
C ASN A 306 18.87 -7.01 -6.26
N PRO A 307 18.67 -8.27 -6.68
CA PRO A 307 17.66 -9.16 -6.09
C PRO A 307 17.79 -9.30 -4.56
N GLU A 308 19.03 -9.37 -4.04
CA GLU A 308 19.32 -9.48 -2.61
C GLU A 308 18.76 -8.31 -1.81
N ILE A 309 18.85 -7.07 -2.35
CA ILE A 309 18.35 -5.86 -1.66
C ILE A 309 16.83 -5.96 -1.49
N VAL A 310 16.13 -6.49 -2.50
CA VAL A 310 14.68 -6.70 -2.42
C VAL A 310 14.34 -7.74 -1.36
N ALA A 311 15.02 -8.88 -1.36
CA ALA A 311 14.83 -9.92 -0.35
C ALA A 311 15.17 -9.41 1.06
N ASP A 312 16.29 -8.72 1.23
CA ASP A 312 16.72 -8.16 2.52
C ASP A 312 15.72 -7.12 3.07
N SER A 313 15.18 -6.27 2.23
CA SER A 313 14.19 -5.27 2.66
C SER A 313 12.91 -5.92 3.21
N LEU A 314 12.50 -7.05 2.65
CA LEU A 314 11.35 -7.84 3.09
C LEU A 314 11.67 -8.73 4.29
N ALA A 315 12.91 -9.26 4.38
CA ALA A 315 13.36 -10.05 5.52
C ALA A 315 13.52 -9.19 6.79
N ASN A 316 13.92 -7.91 6.62
CA ASN A 316 14.23 -6.98 7.70
C ASN A 316 13.39 -5.69 7.61
N PRO A 317 12.04 -5.77 7.70
CA PRO A 317 11.17 -4.59 7.52
C PRO A 317 11.38 -3.50 8.57
N SER A 318 11.96 -3.83 9.72
CA SER A 318 12.28 -2.89 10.80
C SER A 318 13.64 -2.19 10.65
N SER A 319 14.41 -2.48 9.60
CA SER A 319 15.74 -1.88 9.39
C SER A 319 15.68 -0.36 9.20
N SER A 320 14.61 0.16 8.62
CA SER A 320 14.35 1.58 8.47
C SER A 320 12.84 1.88 8.44
N GLY A 321 12.46 3.16 8.66
CA GLY A 321 11.07 3.59 8.50
C GLY A 321 10.57 3.41 7.06
N GLY A 322 11.43 3.59 6.07
CA GLY A 322 11.14 3.37 4.65
C GLY A 322 10.84 1.90 4.35
N SER A 323 11.66 0.98 4.85
CA SER A 323 11.45 -0.47 4.69
C SER A 323 10.12 -0.92 5.32
N MET A 324 9.80 -0.41 6.51
CA MET A 324 8.53 -0.71 7.18
C MET A 324 7.33 -0.18 6.38
N LEU A 325 7.42 1.05 5.87
CA LEU A 325 6.36 1.63 5.04
C LEU A 325 6.18 0.83 3.75
N GLN A 326 7.27 0.51 3.05
CA GLN A 326 7.23 -0.33 1.85
C GLN A 326 6.57 -1.68 2.16
N TYR A 327 6.99 -2.35 3.23
CA TYR A 327 6.45 -3.65 3.66
C TYR A 327 4.93 -3.63 3.91
N ILE A 328 4.42 -2.58 4.56
CA ILE A 328 2.98 -2.44 4.82
C ILE A 328 2.22 -2.06 3.54
N THR A 329 2.84 -1.30 2.64
CA THR A 329 2.19 -0.78 1.42
C THR A 329 2.35 -1.69 0.19
N LEU A 330 3.07 -2.80 0.27
CA LEU A 330 3.26 -3.77 -0.82
C LEU A 330 1.98 -4.07 -1.61
N PRO A 331 0.82 -4.33 -0.97
CA PRO A 331 -0.40 -4.64 -1.70
C PRO A 331 -0.86 -3.52 -2.63
N PHE A 332 -0.62 -2.25 -2.26
CA PHE A 332 -1.03 -1.07 -3.04
C PHE A 332 -0.09 -0.80 -4.22
N GLN A 333 1.12 -1.34 -4.22
CA GLN A 333 2.09 -1.22 -5.30
C GLN A 333 1.87 -2.24 -6.43
N LYS A 334 0.72 -2.92 -6.46
CA LYS A 334 0.40 -4.07 -7.33
C LYS A 334 1.36 -5.26 -7.16
N LEU A 335 2.19 -5.20 -6.16
CA LEU A 335 3.02 -6.29 -5.71
C LEU A 335 2.14 -7.13 -4.77
N GLN A 336 1.52 -8.16 -5.29
CA GLN A 336 1.20 -9.30 -4.42
C GLN A 336 2.55 -9.75 -3.87
N PRO A 337 2.70 -10.10 -2.57
CA PRO A 337 4.02 -10.25 -1.97
C PRO A 337 4.94 -11.13 -2.80
N PHE A 338 4.42 -12.15 -3.45
CA PHE A 338 5.18 -12.96 -4.39
C PHE A 338 4.34 -13.29 -5.62
N PRO A 339 4.32 -12.39 -6.63
CA PRO A 339 3.79 -12.72 -7.94
C PRO A 339 4.65 -13.80 -8.60
N GLU A 340 4.11 -14.46 -9.61
CA GLU A 340 4.79 -15.54 -10.33
C GLU A 340 6.18 -15.12 -10.88
N HIS A 341 6.32 -13.87 -11.27
CA HIS A 341 7.60 -13.29 -11.71
C HIS A 341 8.65 -13.32 -10.59
N PHE A 342 8.27 -13.00 -9.36
CA PHE A 342 9.18 -12.98 -8.22
C PHE A 342 9.56 -14.40 -7.78
N THR A 343 8.60 -15.33 -7.78
CA THR A 343 8.86 -16.72 -7.34
C THR A 343 9.86 -17.46 -8.22
N ALA A 344 9.97 -17.08 -9.48
CA ALA A 344 10.94 -17.65 -10.43
C ALA A 344 12.39 -17.16 -10.22
N LEU A 345 12.55 -16.06 -9.49
CA LEU A 345 13.86 -15.40 -9.30
C LEU A 345 14.58 -15.83 -8.02
N PHE A 346 13.88 -16.54 -7.13
CA PHE A 346 14.42 -16.94 -5.84
C PHE A 346 14.21 -18.41 -5.57
N THR A 347 15.18 -19.03 -4.93
CA THR A 347 15.14 -20.41 -4.47
C THR A 347 15.13 -20.45 -2.95
N PRO A 348 14.19 -21.14 -2.32
CA PRO A 348 14.18 -21.36 -0.87
C PRO A 348 15.35 -22.26 -0.45
N THR A 349 16.08 -21.84 0.59
CA THR A 349 17.24 -22.56 1.11
C THR A 349 17.10 -22.89 2.60
N GLY A 350 18.09 -23.52 3.20
CA GLY A 350 18.13 -23.84 4.64
C GLY A 350 17.04 -24.84 5.06
N LEU A 351 16.52 -24.66 6.29
CA LEU A 351 15.54 -25.59 6.88
C LEU A 351 14.20 -25.63 6.15
N VAL A 352 13.78 -24.54 5.57
CA VAL A 352 12.51 -24.45 4.83
C VAL A 352 12.66 -24.81 3.34
N GLY A 353 13.89 -24.88 2.82
CA GLY A 353 14.19 -25.31 1.46
C GLY A 353 13.85 -26.79 1.17
N VAL A 354 13.52 -27.59 2.20
CA VAL A 354 12.99 -28.96 2.02
C VAL A 354 11.50 -28.98 1.64
N ILE A 355 10.82 -27.83 1.78
CA ILE A 355 9.39 -27.70 1.41
C ILE A 355 9.33 -27.58 -0.13
N PRO A 356 8.45 -28.33 -0.80
CA PRO A 356 8.25 -28.13 -2.23
C PRO A 356 7.91 -26.67 -2.57
N ASP A 357 8.53 -26.11 -3.60
CA ASP A 357 8.41 -24.68 -3.96
C ASP A 357 6.97 -24.18 -4.02
N SER A 358 6.07 -24.96 -4.64
CA SER A 358 4.66 -24.59 -4.73
C SER A 358 3.99 -24.42 -3.36
N ILE A 359 4.35 -25.26 -2.38
CA ILE A 359 3.84 -25.18 -1.00
C ILE A 359 4.52 -24.02 -0.26
N PHE A 360 5.82 -23.85 -0.46
CA PHE A 360 6.58 -22.75 0.15
C PHE A 360 5.95 -21.39 -0.19
N TRP A 361 5.70 -21.13 -1.47
CA TRP A 361 5.14 -19.85 -1.91
C TRP A 361 3.68 -19.65 -1.45
N ILE A 362 2.88 -20.72 -1.38
CA ILE A 362 1.52 -20.66 -0.80
C ILE A 362 1.60 -20.28 0.68
N LEU A 363 2.52 -20.86 1.45
CA LEU A 363 2.70 -20.54 2.87
C LEU A 363 3.21 -19.11 3.06
N ALA A 364 4.21 -18.68 2.30
CA ALA A 364 4.77 -17.35 2.38
C ALA A 364 3.68 -16.28 2.10
N ASN A 365 2.94 -16.42 1.00
CA ASN A 365 1.81 -15.53 0.70
C ASN A 365 0.73 -15.58 1.78
N SER A 366 0.40 -16.77 2.30
CA SER A 366 -0.57 -16.91 3.40
C SER A 366 -0.13 -16.16 4.64
N PHE A 367 1.14 -16.30 5.04
CA PHE A 367 1.68 -15.63 6.23
C PHE A 367 1.67 -14.11 6.08
N TYR A 368 2.04 -13.61 4.91
CA TYR A 368 1.96 -12.16 4.64
C TYR A 368 0.52 -11.64 4.74
N TRP A 369 -0.44 -12.30 4.11
CA TRP A 369 -1.83 -11.85 4.12
C TRP A 369 -2.50 -12.00 5.49
N ILE A 370 -2.14 -13.03 6.26
CA ILE A 370 -2.59 -13.15 7.66
C ILE A 370 -2.01 -12.00 8.49
N PHE A 371 -0.72 -11.69 8.34
CA PHE A 371 -0.12 -10.50 8.97
C PHE A 371 -0.90 -9.24 8.58
N TRP A 372 -1.03 -8.98 7.29
CA TRP A 372 -1.56 -7.72 6.78
C TRP A 372 -3.01 -7.49 7.18
N LEU A 373 -3.89 -8.49 7.02
CA LEU A 373 -5.30 -8.35 7.40
C LEU A 373 -5.50 -8.28 8.92
N ASN A 374 -4.73 -9.03 9.71
CA ASN A 374 -4.78 -8.88 11.18
C ASN A 374 -4.34 -7.48 11.62
N LEU A 375 -3.28 -6.94 11.01
CA LEU A 375 -2.86 -5.56 11.25
C LEU A 375 -3.98 -4.57 10.90
N MET A 376 -4.56 -4.67 9.70
CA MET A 376 -5.63 -3.76 9.26
C MET A 376 -6.89 -3.86 10.13
N VAL A 377 -7.34 -5.06 10.46
CA VAL A 377 -8.52 -5.27 11.32
C VAL A 377 -8.25 -4.71 12.73
N GLY A 378 -7.07 -4.97 13.29
CA GLY A 378 -6.70 -4.46 14.61
C GLY A 378 -6.59 -2.94 14.65
N LEU A 379 -5.95 -2.31 13.65
CA LEU A 379 -5.84 -0.85 13.53
C LEU A 379 -7.22 -0.19 13.36
N THR A 380 -8.07 -0.77 12.50
CA THR A 380 -9.42 -0.23 12.25
C THR A 380 -10.30 -0.34 13.49
N ASN A 381 -10.31 -1.48 14.19
CA ASN A 381 -11.08 -1.67 15.41
C ASN A 381 -10.56 -0.84 16.59
N ALA A 382 -9.32 -0.37 16.56
CA ALA A 382 -8.78 0.56 17.54
C ALA A 382 -9.28 2.01 17.36
N LEU A 383 -9.90 2.37 16.23
CA LEU A 383 -10.41 3.73 16.02
C LEU A 383 -11.46 4.14 17.04
N PRO A 384 -11.47 5.41 17.51
CA PRO A 384 -12.38 5.88 18.55
C PRO A 384 -13.80 6.18 18.02
N ALA A 385 -14.41 5.20 17.38
CA ALA A 385 -15.73 5.33 16.75
C ALA A 385 -16.60 4.11 17.04
N VAL A 386 -17.75 4.29 17.68
CA VAL A 386 -18.75 3.22 17.86
C VAL A 386 -19.35 2.89 16.47
N PRO A 387 -19.51 1.60 16.10
CA PRO A 387 -19.48 0.40 16.98
C PRO A 387 -18.11 -0.32 17.09
N LEU A 388 -17.00 0.30 16.74
CA LEU A 388 -15.68 -0.29 16.88
C LEU A 388 -15.25 -0.39 18.35
N ASP A 389 -14.41 -1.35 18.71
CA ASP A 389 -13.93 -1.56 20.07
C ASP A 389 -13.25 -0.34 20.68
N GLY A 390 -12.46 0.38 19.89
CA GLY A 390 -11.81 1.62 20.30
C GLY A 390 -12.81 2.69 20.75
N GLY A 391 -14.00 2.75 20.14
CA GLY A 391 -15.07 3.66 20.54
C GLY A 391 -15.57 3.36 21.95
N PHE A 392 -15.73 2.09 22.31
CA PHE A 392 -16.14 1.67 23.66
C PHE A 392 -15.03 1.90 24.69
N ILE A 393 -13.77 1.64 24.33
CA ILE A 393 -12.61 1.97 25.18
C ILE A 393 -12.55 3.47 25.45
N PHE A 394 -12.75 4.30 24.44
CA PHE A 394 -12.79 5.76 24.58
C PHE A 394 -13.94 6.20 25.52
N ALA A 395 -15.14 5.65 25.33
CA ALA A 395 -16.30 5.96 26.19
C ALA A 395 -16.03 5.66 27.66
N ASP A 396 -15.49 4.49 27.97
CA ASP A 396 -15.15 4.09 29.34
C ASP A 396 -14.00 4.92 29.92
N GLY A 397 -13.01 5.27 29.11
CA GLY A 397 -11.91 6.15 29.49
C GLY A 397 -12.38 7.54 29.87
N VAL A 398 -13.20 8.19 29.03
CA VAL A 398 -13.79 9.51 29.29
C VAL A 398 -14.70 9.48 30.51
N THR A 399 -15.52 8.44 30.65
CA THR A 399 -16.39 8.27 31.85
C THR A 399 -15.57 8.17 33.14
N GLY A 400 -14.44 7.44 33.08
CA GLY A 400 -13.50 7.32 34.21
C GLY A 400 -12.87 8.66 34.59
N MET A 401 -12.45 9.43 33.56
CA MET A 401 -11.84 10.75 33.74
C MET A 401 -12.84 11.78 34.33
N LEU A 402 -14.06 11.85 33.80
CA LEU A 402 -15.12 12.71 34.32
C LEU A 402 -15.49 12.36 35.76
N GLY A 403 -15.44 11.08 36.13
CA GLY A 403 -15.66 10.62 37.50
C GLY A 403 -14.65 11.16 38.51
N LYS A 404 -13.39 11.36 38.09
CA LYS A 404 -12.31 11.90 38.93
C LYS A 404 -12.32 13.43 38.98
N VAL A 405 -12.53 14.09 37.83
CA VAL A 405 -12.40 15.55 37.71
C VAL A 405 -13.65 16.30 38.20
N LYS A 406 -14.83 15.76 37.94
CA LYS A 406 -16.11 16.37 38.33
C LYS A 406 -16.96 15.39 39.15
N SER A 407 -16.51 15.11 40.37
CA SER A 407 -17.18 14.16 41.28
C SER A 407 -18.62 14.58 41.67
N SER A 408 -18.94 15.88 41.65
CA SER A 408 -20.26 16.44 41.97
C SER A 408 -21.28 16.31 40.83
N MET A 409 -20.89 15.87 39.62
CA MET A 409 -21.79 15.71 38.50
C MET A 409 -22.65 14.45 38.66
N THR A 410 -23.94 14.55 38.33
CA THR A 410 -24.87 13.40 38.35
C THR A 410 -24.45 12.34 37.34
N ALA A 411 -24.79 11.07 37.59
CA ALA A 411 -24.50 9.96 36.68
C ALA A 411 -25.10 10.20 35.29
N GLN A 412 -26.37 10.61 35.23
CA GLN A 412 -27.07 10.93 33.99
C GLN A 412 -26.36 12.02 33.18
N ARG A 413 -25.88 13.09 33.81
CA ARG A 413 -25.17 14.17 33.13
C ARG A 413 -23.82 13.73 32.58
N LYS A 414 -23.13 12.81 33.28
CA LYS A 414 -21.88 12.21 32.77
C LYS A 414 -22.14 11.36 31.55
N GLU A 415 -23.17 10.53 31.56
CA GLU A 415 -23.58 9.69 30.41
C GLU A 415 -23.92 10.54 29.19
N GLU A 416 -24.78 11.57 29.36
CA GLU A 416 -25.11 12.50 28.26
C GLU A 416 -23.88 13.17 27.63
N ILE A 417 -22.87 13.54 28.42
CA ILE A 417 -21.62 14.14 27.91
C ILE A 417 -20.81 13.10 27.17
N VAL A 418 -20.66 11.89 27.71
CA VAL A 418 -19.90 10.81 27.06
C VAL A 418 -20.53 10.43 25.73
N ASP A 419 -21.86 10.24 25.70
CA ASP A 419 -22.58 9.88 24.47
C ASP A 419 -22.42 10.93 23.38
N ARG A 420 -22.49 12.22 23.75
CA ARG A 420 -22.24 13.32 22.81
C ARG A 420 -20.80 13.32 22.29
N LEU A 421 -19.81 13.16 23.17
CA LEU A 421 -18.40 13.13 22.76
C LEU A 421 -18.09 11.95 21.85
N VAL A 422 -18.61 10.76 22.19
CA VAL A 422 -18.45 9.54 21.38
C VAL A 422 -19.12 9.70 20.03
N SER A 423 -20.33 10.25 19.98
CA SER A 423 -21.05 10.50 18.73
C SER A 423 -20.33 11.50 17.83
N ILE A 424 -19.87 12.62 18.40
CA ILE A 424 -19.10 13.63 17.64
C ILE A 424 -17.82 12.99 17.08
N LEU A 425 -17.11 12.22 17.91
CA LEU A 425 -15.86 11.60 17.49
C LEU A 425 -16.08 10.52 16.42
N ALA A 426 -17.15 9.71 16.55
CA ALA A 426 -17.53 8.73 15.54
C ALA A 426 -17.86 9.38 14.19
N ILE A 427 -18.63 10.48 14.22
CA ILE A 427 -18.96 11.26 13.01
C ILE A 427 -17.68 11.87 12.41
N THR A 428 -16.78 12.39 13.26
CA THR A 428 -15.49 12.94 12.80
C THR A 428 -14.63 11.89 12.12
N VAL A 429 -14.49 10.70 12.73
CA VAL A 429 -13.73 9.58 12.14
C VAL A 429 -14.35 9.15 10.81
N LEU A 430 -15.67 8.99 10.76
CA LEU A 430 -16.37 8.66 9.51
C LEU A 430 -16.14 9.73 8.43
N PHE A 431 -16.24 11.01 8.80
CA PHE A 431 -15.95 12.12 7.89
C PHE A 431 -14.52 12.04 7.38
N LEU A 432 -13.53 11.84 8.26
CA LEU A 432 -12.12 11.74 7.86
C LEU A 432 -11.87 10.57 6.91
N ILE A 433 -12.51 9.41 7.14
CA ILE A 433 -12.40 8.25 6.23
C ILE A 433 -13.02 8.59 4.85
N ILE A 434 -14.21 9.17 4.83
CA ILE A 434 -14.86 9.58 3.56
C ILE A 434 -14.02 10.65 2.85
N TRP A 435 -13.43 11.57 3.61
CA TRP A 435 -12.59 12.65 3.08
C TRP A 435 -11.35 12.13 2.33
N GLN A 436 -10.79 10.98 2.72
CA GLN A 436 -9.68 10.35 1.98
C GLN A 436 -10.06 10.04 0.51
N ILE A 437 -11.35 9.77 0.26
CA ILE A 437 -11.85 9.48 -1.09
C ILE A 437 -12.30 10.75 -1.80
N VAL A 438 -13.07 11.58 -1.11
CA VAL A 438 -13.77 12.73 -1.69
C VAL A 438 -12.88 13.96 -1.75
N GLY A 439 -12.04 14.18 -0.74
CA GLY A 439 -11.18 15.36 -0.63
C GLY A 439 -10.29 15.57 -1.85
N PRO A 440 -9.47 14.61 -2.27
CA PRO A 440 -8.62 14.79 -3.46
C PRO A 440 -9.42 15.08 -4.74
N ARG A 441 -10.63 14.53 -4.87
CA ARG A 441 -11.50 14.82 -6.03
C ARG A 441 -12.06 16.24 -6.05
N LEU A 442 -12.29 16.82 -4.87
CA LEU A 442 -12.86 18.16 -4.73
C LEU A 442 -11.80 19.26 -4.73
N VAL A 443 -10.73 19.04 -3.95
CA VAL A 443 -9.72 20.07 -3.67
C VAL A 443 -8.31 19.70 -4.15
N GLY A 444 -8.12 18.51 -4.71
CA GLY A 444 -6.84 18.07 -5.24
C GLY A 444 -6.37 18.92 -6.42
N THR A 445 -5.07 18.89 -6.66
CA THR A 445 -4.47 19.62 -7.78
C THR A 445 -4.93 19.04 -9.11
N GLU A 446 -5.14 19.90 -10.10
CA GLU A 446 -5.21 19.44 -11.49
C GLU A 446 -3.81 18.93 -11.89
N PRO A 447 -3.71 17.88 -12.70
CA PRO A 447 -2.43 17.54 -13.29
C PRO A 447 -1.98 18.74 -14.12
N VAL A 448 -0.90 19.38 -13.70
CA VAL A 448 -0.32 20.48 -14.48
C VAL A 448 0.42 19.79 -15.62
N THR A 449 -0.14 19.83 -16.80
CA THR A 449 0.59 19.50 -18.03
C THR A 449 1.45 20.70 -18.36
N LEU A 450 2.71 20.64 -17.93
CA LEU A 450 3.75 21.54 -18.41
C LEU A 450 4.51 20.77 -19.47
N ASN A 451 4.50 21.25 -20.72
CA ASN A 451 5.22 20.66 -21.83
C ASN A 451 5.97 21.78 -22.55
N ALA A 452 7.28 21.87 -22.31
CA ALA A 452 8.13 22.77 -23.08
C ALA A 452 8.31 22.21 -24.49
N ASP A 453 8.28 23.08 -25.50
CA ASP A 453 8.46 22.73 -26.89
C ASP A 453 9.42 23.74 -27.54
N ILE A 454 10.29 23.25 -28.44
CA ILE A 454 11.27 24.03 -29.18
C ILE A 454 10.96 23.94 -30.67
N ASP A 455 10.62 25.04 -31.28
CA ASP A 455 10.65 25.17 -32.75
C ASP A 455 11.94 25.91 -33.16
N ALA A 456 12.80 25.22 -33.90
CA ALA A 456 14.05 25.76 -34.39
C ALA A 456 13.92 26.03 -35.90
N SER A 457 14.26 27.26 -36.34
CA SER A 457 14.17 27.66 -37.74
C SER A 457 14.95 26.73 -38.68
N ILE A 458 16.07 26.23 -38.23
CA ILE A 458 16.91 25.23 -38.85
C ILE A 458 17.59 24.37 -37.79
N THR A 459 17.83 23.12 -38.09
CA THR A 459 18.55 22.17 -37.20
C THR A 459 19.93 21.81 -37.72
N LYS A 460 20.30 22.29 -38.93
CA LYS A 460 21.58 22.05 -39.59
C LYS A 460 22.02 23.29 -40.37
N GLY A 461 23.22 23.80 -40.10
CA GLY A 461 23.71 24.99 -40.78
C GLY A 461 25.21 25.22 -40.58
N TRP A 462 25.67 26.43 -40.84
CA TRP A 462 27.07 26.84 -40.71
C TRP A 462 27.27 27.76 -39.52
N SER A 463 28.45 27.81 -38.96
CA SER A 463 28.81 28.66 -37.83
C SER A 463 28.55 30.18 -38.03
N THR A 464 28.31 30.60 -39.25
CA THR A 464 28.00 32.02 -39.58
C THR A 464 26.50 32.30 -39.68
N GLU A 465 25.66 31.25 -39.59
CA GLU A 465 24.20 31.38 -39.68
C GLU A 465 23.62 31.71 -38.30
N VAL A 466 22.53 32.49 -38.29
CA VAL A 466 21.74 32.75 -37.09
C VAL A 466 20.59 31.74 -37.06
N PHE A 467 20.48 31.07 -35.95
CA PHE A 467 19.41 30.13 -35.65
C PHE A 467 18.40 30.83 -34.78
N GLU A 468 17.13 30.79 -35.17
CA GLU A 468 16.02 31.30 -34.39
C GLU A 468 15.35 30.13 -33.65
N PHE A 469 15.07 30.33 -32.36
CA PHE A 469 14.40 29.37 -31.51
C PHE A 469 13.13 30.02 -30.95
N ASP A 470 12.02 29.30 -31.02
CA ASP A 470 10.69 29.70 -30.59
C ASP A 470 10.12 28.70 -29.59
N ALA A 471 9.78 29.16 -28.39
CA ALA A 471 9.16 28.38 -27.33
C ALA A 471 7.64 28.55 -27.27
N SER A 472 7.03 29.34 -28.18
CA SER A 472 5.60 29.65 -28.15
C SER A 472 4.68 28.43 -28.35
N GLY A 473 5.22 27.30 -28.85
CA GLY A 473 4.54 26.00 -28.93
C GLY A 473 4.38 25.28 -27.58
N SER A 474 5.05 25.76 -26.53
CA SER A 474 5.00 25.13 -25.22
C SER A 474 3.60 25.19 -24.59
N GLU A 475 3.13 24.04 -24.07
CA GLU A 475 1.84 23.93 -23.41
C GLU A 475 1.98 24.08 -21.90
N GLY A 476 1.35 25.11 -21.30
CA GLY A 476 1.40 25.40 -19.87
C GLY A 476 1.35 26.90 -19.57
N ALA A 477 1.19 27.27 -18.31
CA ALA A 477 1.18 28.67 -17.87
C ALA A 477 2.62 29.18 -17.57
N PHE A 478 3.52 29.07 -18.55
CA PHE A 478 4.90 29.49 -18.40
C PHE A 478 5.03 31.02 -18.32
N VAL A 479 5.93 31.47 -17.45
CA VAL A 479 6.25 32.90 -17.27
C VAL A 479 7.72 33.22 -17.57
N THR A 480 8.58 32.21 -17.63
CA THR A 480 10.00 32.36 -17.94
C THR A 480 10.46 31.24 -18.86
N TYR A 481 11.27 31.61 -19.87
CA TYR A 481 11.91 30.69 -20.81
C TYR A 481 13.42 30.96 -20.76
N GLU A 482 14.19 29.99 -20.31
CA GLU A 482 15.65 30.03 -20.18
C GLU A 482 16.27 29.05 -21.19
N TRP A 483 17.25 29.51 -21.95
CA TRP A 483 17.91 28.75 -23.00
C TRP A 483 19.39 28.55 -22.66
N ASP A 484 19.88 27.32 -22.89
CA ASP A 484 21.30 26.98 -22.92
C ASP A 484 21.60 26.39 -24.32
N PHE A 485 22.56 26.96 -25.02
CA PHE A 485 22.88 26.58 -26.38
C PHE A 485 23.96 25.49 -26.49
N GLY A 486 24.42 24.94 -25.36
CA GLY A 486 25.43 23.88 -25.30
C GLY A 486 26.87 24.31 -25.62
N ASP A 487 27.12 25.60 -25.84
CA ASP A 487 28.43 26.17 -26.05
C ASP A 487 28.88 27.08 -24.89
N GLY A 488 28.12 27.09 -23.79
CA GLY A 488 28.33 27.95 -22.61
C GLY A 488 27.61 29.29 -22.67
N ASN A 489 26.90 29.60 -23.75
CA ASN A 489 26.05 30.76 -23.87
C ASN A 489 24.61 30.44 -23.48
N THR A 490 23.91 31.41 -22.89
CA THR A 490 22.52 31.31 -22.46
C THR A 490 21.70 32.50 -22.92
N ALA A 491 20.39 32.35 -23.01
CA ALA A 491 19.46 33.45 -23.26
C ALA A 491 18.16 33.26 -22.46
N VAL A 492 17.37 34.35 -22.36
CA VAL A 492 16.05 34.35 -21.72
C VAL A 492 15.06 35.02 -22.65
N GLY A 493 13.90 34.38 -22.85
CA GLY A 493 12.83 34.91 -23.69
C GLY A 493 12.09 33.79 -24.43
N GLU A 494 10.82 34.05 -24.82
CA GLU A 494 9.99 33.11 -25.57
C GLU A 494 10.56 32.82 -26.97
N LYS A 495 11.23 33.85 -27.56
CA LYS A 495 11.94 33.73 -28.84
C LYS A 495 13.35 34.28 -28.70
N VAL A 496 14.34 33.52 -29.14
CA VAL A 496 15.75 33.90 -29.03
C VAL A 496 16.50 33.52 -30.32
N GLU A 497 17.63 34.20 -30.55
CA GLU A 497 18.52 33.92 -31.64
C GLU A 497 19.91 33.51 -31.12
N HIS A 498 20.56 32.57 -31.80
CA HIS A 498 21.93 32.17 -31.47
C HIS A 498 22.74 31.80 -32.69
N ASN A 499 24.05 31.94 -32.62
CA ASN A 499 25.01 31.43 -33.61
C ASN A 499 26.25 30.87 -32.90
N TRP A 500 26.77 29.78 -33.45
CA TRP A 500 27.95 29.11 -32.89
C TRP A 500 29.24 29.57 -33.60
N SER A 501 30.32 29.68 -32.84
CA SER A 501 31.63 30.06 -33.41
C SER A 501 32.45 28.87 -33.94
N GLN A 502 32.08 27.65 -33.58
CA GLN A 502 32.77 26.42 -33.96
C GLN A 502 31.78 25.40 -34.51
N GLY A 503 32.26 24.59 -35.49
CA GLY A 503 31.49 23.45 -35.96
C GLY A 503 31.42 22.34 -34.88
N GLY A 504 30.29 21.68 -34.78
CA GLY A 504 30.07 20.63 -33.81
C GLY A 504 28.60 20.22 -33.72
N LEU A 505 28.33 19.31 -32.81
CA LEU A 505 26.98 18.91 -32.44
C LEU A 505 26.65 19.57 -31.10
N TYR A 506 25.59 20.35 -31.05
CA TYR A 506 25.13 21.09 -29.87
C TYR A 506 23.75 20.67 -29.48
N PHE A 507 23.49 20.61 -28.18
CA PHE A 507 22.16 20.40 -27.62
C PHE A 507 21.65 21.70 -27.03
N VAL A 508 20.68 22.29 -27.70
CA VAL A 508 19.97 23.46 -27.20
C VAL A 508 18.91 23.00 -26.21
N VAL A 509 18.95 23.54 -25.00
CA VAL A 509 18.05 23.20 -23.91
C VAL A 509 17.17 24.40 -23.59
N LEU A 510 15.86 24.20 -23.59
CA LEU A 510 14.86 25.14 -23.11
C LEU A 510 14.39 24.70 -21.74
N THR A 511 14.50 25.54 -20.73
CA THR A 511 13.84 25.40 -19.43
C THR A 511 12.73 26.42 -19.32
N ALA A 512 11.49 25.99 -19.39
CA ALA A 512 10.30 26.83 -19.23
C ALA A 512 9.74 26.68 -17.81
N LYS A 513 9.52 27.83 -17.10
CA LYS A 513 9.07 27.86 -15.71
C LYS A 513 7.74 28.61 -15.60
N ASP A 514 6.85 28.11 -14.72
CA ASP A 514 5.62 28.81 -14.35
C ASP A 514 5.81 29.73 -13.13
N ALA A 515 4.71 30.36 -12.67
CA ALA A 515 4.72 31.30 -11.55
C ALA A 515 5.03 30.63 -10.19
N GLU A 516 4.87 29.32 -10.07
CA GLU A 516 5.19 28.50 -8.90
C GLU A 516 6.56 27.82 -9.00
N ASP A 517 7.40 28.23 -9.96
CA ASP A 517 8.74 27.69 -10.22
C ASP A 517 8.77 26.20 -10.62
N ARG A 518 7.60 25.65 -11.07
CA ARG A 518 7.54 24.33 -11.68
C ARG A 518 8.06 24.46 -13.10
N GLN A 519 8.89 23.51 -13.52
CA GLN A 519 9.57 23.61 -14.82
C GLN A 519 9.27 22.43 -15.73
N SER A 520 9.35 22.68 -17.04
CA SER A 520 9.42 21.68 -18.08
C SER A 520 10.63 21.97 -18.96
N VAL A 521 11.27 20.93 -19.44
CA VAL A 521 12.50 21.05 -20.24
C VAL A 521 12.27 20.39 -21.59
N ALA A 522 12.70 21.08 -22.64
CA ALA A 522 12.81 20.55 -23.99
C ALA A 522 14.24 20.70 -24.48
N PHE A 523 14.61 19.89 -25.45
CA PHE A 523 15.94 20.00 -26.08
C PHE A 523 15.82 19.75 -27.59
N GLN A 524 16.75 20.38 -28.34
CA GLN A 524 16.87 20.26 -29.79
C GLN A 524 18.33 20.06 -30.16
N GLU A 525 18.60 19.02 -30.93
CA GLU A 525 19.93 18.79 -31.49
C GLU A 525 20.16 19.71 -32.70
N ILE A 526 21.30 20.43 -32.69
CA ILE A 526 21.74 21.34 -33.73
C ILE A 526 23.12 20.89 -34.24
N SER A 527 23.25 20.74 -35.53
CA SER A 527 24.52 20.39 -36.21
C SER A 527 25.09 21.60 -36.96
N ILE A 528 26.25 22.08 -36.54
CA ILE A 528 26.97 23.20 -37.15
C ILE A 528 28.09 22.70 -38.03
#